data_de1a263f1ec6a46d1f9c77926fb6cc9f
#
_entry.id   de1a263f1ec6a46d1f9c77926fb6cc9f
#
_cell.length_a   1.000
_cell.length_b   1.000
_cell.length_c   1.000
_cell.angle_alpha   90.00
_cell.angle_beta   90.00
_cell.angle_gamma   90.00
#
_symmetry.space_group_name_H-M   'P 1'
#
loop_
_entity.id
_entity.type
_entity.pdbx_description
1 polymer ?
#
loop_
_entity_poly.entity_id
_entity_poly.type
_entity_poly.pdbx_seq_one_letter_code
_entity_poly.pdbx_strand_id
1 'polypeptide(L)'
;MKIIIIGAGAMGCLYGAYLSRKNEVLMLDVYEPQVESINQSGITVLEENGTEQHFSNIRAMKSGTCKEIADLVIVFVKSTHTESSLEENKSLFGEHTLVMTLQNGAGNDRKIAKYVKTENIIIGTSKHNSVNLGGGKIRHSGTGVTTIGSNLEENTNLTTIANLLTEAGFQSAISDNIQRIIWSKLFVNLSINTFTAITQSPIAYMIENQHAWDFAEKMICEAVNVAEADGTHFSYMEVLDMVHHVCEDA
;
A
#
# COMPACT_ATOMS: atom_id res chain seq x y z
N MET A 1 17.94 8.65 5.35
CA MET A 1 17.85 7.91 4.09
C MET A 1 17.28 8.83 3.01
N LYS A 2 17.67 8.59 1.75
CA LYS A 2 17.03 9.19 0.58
C LYS A 2 15.88 8.28 0.15
N ILE A 3 14.66 8.75 0.36
CA ILE A 3 13.43 7.98 0.09
C ILE A 3 12.73 8.59 -1.12
N ILE A 4 12.45 7.78 -2.12
CA ILE A 4 11.67 8.21 -3.29
C ILE A 4 10.34 7.47 -3.31
N ILE A 5 9.25 8.22 -3.38
CA ILE A 5 7.89 7.66 -3.42
C ILE A 5 7.31 7.82 -4.81
N ILE A 6 6.99 6.71 -5.46
CA ILE A 6 6.35 6.69 -6.78
C ILE A 6 4.85 6.63 -6.59
N GLY A 7 4.18 7.75 -6.91
CA GLY A 7 2.74 7.97 -6.70
C GLY A 7 2.45 8.90 -5.54
N ALA A 8 2.15 10.16 -5.83
CA ALA A 8 1.78 11.20 -4.86
C ALA A 8 0.26 11.29 -4.63
N GLY A 9 -0.41 10.12 -4.63
CA GLY A 9 -1.79 9.99 -4.20
C GLY A 9 -1.96 10.08 -2.68
N ALA A 10 -3.16 9.77 -2.16
CA ALA A 10 -3.45 9.87 -0.73
C ALA A 10 -2.47 9.12 0.17
N MET A 11 -2.21 7.83 -0.13
CA MET A 11 -1.28 7.02 0.67
C MET A 11 0.18 7.44 0.49
N GLY A 12 0.58 7.76 -0.75
CA GLY A 12 1.93 8.26 -1.01
C GLY A 12 2.21 9.55 -0.26
N CYS A 13 1.27 10.50 -0.26
CA CYS A 13 1.37 11.75 0.51
C CYS A 13 1.40 11.50 2.02
N LEU A 14 0.61 10.54 2.55
CA LEU A 14 0.62 10.19 3.96
C LEU A 14 1.99 9.69 4.41
N TYR A 15 2.52 8.68 3.70
CA TYR A 15 3.83 8.10 4.02
C TYR A 15 4.96 9.10 3.77
N GLY A 16 4.89 9.85 2.67
CA GLY A 16 5.87 10.88 2.34
C GLY A 16 5.95 11.97 3.40
N ALA A 17 4.81 12.48 3.84
CA ALA A 17 4.73 13.48 4.89
C ALA A 17 5.41 13.01 6.18
N TYR A 18 5.05 11.84 6.67
CA TYR A 18 5.57 11.34 7.95
C TYR A 18 7.04 10.94 7.88
N LEU A 19 7.47 10.31 6.79
CA LEU A 19 8.86 9.94 6.57
C LEU A 19 9.77 11.17 6.42
N SER A 20 9.27 12.30 5.90
CA SER A 20 10.04 13.53 5.71
C SER A 20 10.48 14.19 7.02
N ARG A 21 9.91 13.79 8.16
CA ARG A 21 10.31 14.30 9.49
C ARG A 21 11.80 14.05 9.79
N LYS A 22 12.35 12.94 9.30
CA LYS A 22 13.73 12.51 9.59
C LYS A 22 14.53 12.10 8.35
N ASN A 23 13.93 12.17 7.17
CA ASN A 23 14.54 11.69 5.95
C ASN A 23 14.40 12.71 4.81
N GLU A 24 15.28 12.60 3.81
CA GLU A 24 15.10 13.27 2.55
C GLU A 24 14.04 12.54 1.72
N VAL A 25 12.92 13.18 1.43
CA VAL A 25 11.80 12.57 0.70
C VAL A 25 11.56 13.31 -0.61
N LEU A 26 11.53 12.56 -1.71
CA LEU A 26 11.13 13.00 -3.03
C LEU A 26 9.88 12.24 -3.47
N MET A 27 8.84 12.99 -3.85
CA MET A 27 7.62 12.44 -4.42
C MET A 27 7.69 12.44 -5.94
N LEU A 28 7.29 11.36 -6.60
CA LEU A 28 7.17 11.30 -8.06
C LEU A 28 5.72 11.04 -8.45
N ASP A 29 5.19 11.87 -9.34
CA ASP A 29 3.85 11.66 -9.89
C ASP A 29 3.79 12.07 -11.37
N VAL A 30 2.87 11.50 -12.11
CA VAL A 30 2.60 11.87 -13.51
C VAL A 30 1.71 13.10 -13.61
N TYR A 31 0.93 13.41 -12.55
CA TYR A 31 0.00 14.53 -12.51
C TYR A 31 0.70 15.82 -12.08
N GLU A 32 1.11 16.62 -13.06
CA GLU A 32 1.88 17.85 -12.84
C GLU A 32 1.26 18.83 -11.81
N PRO A 33 -0.07 19.06 -11.78
CA PRO A 33 -0.66 19.95 -10.77
C PRO A 33 -0.43 19.47 -9.32
N GLN A 34 -0.34 18.15 -9.09
CA GLN A 34 0.00 17.62 -7.77
C GLN A 34 1.47 17.89 -7.42
N VAL A 35 2.37 17.69 -8.39
CA VAL A 35 3.80 17.99 -8.25
C VAL A 35 4.02 19.46 -7.92
N GLU A 36 3.39 20.36 -8.65
CA GLU A 36 3.47 21.80 -8.43
C GLU A 36 2.94 22.19 -7.06
N SER A 37 1.77 21.68 -6.67
CA SER A 37 1.15 21.96 -5.36
C SER A 37 2.05 21.52 -4.20
N ILE A 38 2.66 20.33 -4.28
CA ILE A 38 3.59 19.85 -3.25
C ILE A 38 4.83 20.75 -3.17
N ASN A 39 5.38 21.18 -4.30
CA ASN A 39 6.55 22.07 -4.31
C ASN A 39 6.25 23.48 -3.80
N GLN A 40 5.04 23.99 -4.03
CA GLN A 40 4.63 25.34 -3.60
C GLN A 40 4.21 25.37 -2.13
N SER A 41 3.49 24.34 -1.69
CA SER A 41 2.77 24.37 -0.40
C SER A 41 3.08 23.18 0.51
N GLY A 42 3.98 22.26 0.11
CA GLY A 42 4.20 21.04 0.87
C GLY A 42 2.99 20.10 0.90
N ILE A 43 2.96 19.22 1.90
CA ILE A 43 1.83 18.32 2.15
C ILE A 43 1.15 18.71 3.46
N THR A 44 -0.17 18.82 3.45
CA THR A 44 -0.98 19.03 4.64
C THR A 44 -1.79 17.77 4.94
N VAL A 45 -1.63 17.24 6.14
CA VAL A 45 -2.36 16.08 6.66
C VAL A 45 -3.39 16.56 7.66
N LEU A 46 -4.67 16.32 7.35
CA LEU A 46 -5.78 16.51 8.29
C LEU A 46 -6.01 15.17 9.01
N GLU A 47 -5.68 15.15 10.29
CA GLU A 47 -5.84 13.96 11.13
C GLU A 47 -7.30 13.71 11.49
N GLU A 48 -7.62 12.48 11.89
CA GLU A 48 -8.96 12.05 12.29
C GLU A 48 -9.54 12.91 13.44
N ASN A 49 -8.68 13.36 14.35
CA ASN A 49 -9.06 14.24 15.47
C ASN A 49 -9.25 15.72 15.07
N GLY A 50 -9.14 16.05 13.78
CA GLY A 50 -9.27 17.41 13.25
C GLY A 50 -7.99 18.24 13.32
N THR A 51 -6.87 17.72 13.80
CA THR A 51 -5.58 18.42 13.81
C THR A 51 -5.01 18.48 12.40
N GLU A 52 -4.51 19.63 11.98
CA GLU A 52 -3.76 19.78 10.73
C GLU A 52 -2.24 19.75 11.03
N GLN A 53 -1.51 18.94 10.27
CA GLN A 53 -0.05 18.90 10.27
C GLN A 53 0.46 19.31 8.90
N HIS A 54 1.43 20.24 8.86
CA HIS A 54 2.00 20.73 7.63
C HIS A 54 3.46 20.29 7.48
N PHE A 55 3.81 19.77 6.29
CA PHE A 55 5.12 19.23 5.94
C PHE A 55 5.66 19.96 4.71
N SER A 56 6.55 20.93 4.93
CA SER A 56 7.16 21.74 3.87
C SER A 56 8.51 21.18 3.36
N ASN A 57 9.10 20.23 4.06
CA ASN A 57 10.40 19.66 3.73
C ASN A 57 10.28 18.45 2.79
N ILE A 58 9.47 18.60 1.72
CA ILE A 58 9.22 17.57 0.72
C ILE A 58 9.36 18.20 -0.65
N ARG A 59 10.06 17.53 -1.54
CA ARG A 59 10.15 17.88 -2.94
C ARG A 59 9.30 16.94 -3.78
N ALA A 60 8.82 17.42 -4.92
CA ALA A 60 8.14 16.59 -5.89
C ALA A 60 8.70 16.81 -7.29
N MET A 61 8.72 15.78 -8.11
CA MET A 61 9.14 15.84 -9.51
C MET A 61 8.15 15.03 -10.37
N LYS A 62 8.12 15.37 -11.65
CA LYS A 62 7.40 14.54 -12.63
C LYS A 62 8.07 13.18 -12.72
N SER A 63 7.25 12.13 -12.73
CA SER A 63 7.71 10.74 -12.92
C SER A 63 8.61 10.64 -14.18
N GLY A 64 9.64 9.80 -14.10
CA GLY A 64 10.62 9.59 -15.18
C GLY A 64 11.71 10.66 -15.30
N THR A 65 11.65 11.77 -14.57
CA THR A 65 12.64 12.86 -14.69
C THR A 65 13.77 12.77 -13.67
N CYS A 66 13.58 12.08 -12.54
CA CYS A 66 14.60 11.90 -11.52
C CYS A 66 15.68 10.93 -11.97
N LYS A 67 16.96 11.30 -11.72
CA LYS A 67 18.15 10.49 -12.03
C LYS A 67 18.97 10.13 -10.79
N GLU A 68 18.43 10.43 -9.60
CA GLU A 68 19.10 10.15 -8.35
C GLU A 68 18.83 8.71 -7.92
N ILE A 69 19.87 7.98 -7.50
CA ILE A 69 19.71 6.66 -6.91
C ILE A 69 19.11 6.81 -5.51
N ALA A 70 18.08 6.02 -5.21
CA ALA A 70 17.43 6.00 -3.91
C ALA A 70 18.04 4.95 -2.98
N ASP A 71 17.98 5.22 -1.66
CA ASP A 71 18.18 4.17 -0.65
C ASP A 71 16.93 3.29 -0.54
N LEU A 72 15.75 3.93 -0.56
CA LEU A 72 14.45 3.26 -0.52
C LEU A 72 13.50 3.88 -1.56
N VAL A 73 12.90 3.02 -2.38
CA VAL A 73 11.77 3.40 -3.23
C VAL A 73 10.49 2.80 -2.64
N ILE A 74 9.45 3.62 -2.49
CA ILE A 74 8.13 3.15 -2.06
C ILE A 74 7.14 3.32 -3.21
N VAL A 75 6.45 2.23 -3.57
CA VAL A 75 5.53 2.20 -4.72
C VAL A 75 4.09 2.31 -4.24
N PHE A 76 3.42 3.44 -4.58
CA PHE A 76 2.02 3.73 -4.23
C PHE A 76 1.13 4.03 -5.43
N VAL A 77 1.60 3.80 -6.66
CA VAL A 77 0.72 3.87 -7.83
C VAL A 77 -0.35 2.77 -7.77
N LYS A 78 -1.44 2.92 -8.54
CA LYS A 78 -2.38 1.81 -8.70
C LYS A 78 -1.67 0.60 -9.31
N SER A 79 -1.99 -0.62 -8.86
CA SER A 79 -1.29 -1.86 -9.25
C SER A 79 -1.24 -2.10 -10.76
N THR A 80 -2.20 -1.55 -11.52
CA THR A 80 -2.24 -1.55 -12.98
C THR A 80 -1.11 -0.73 -13.61
N HIS A 81 -0.53 0.23 -12.88
CA HIS A 81 0.55 1.10 -13.33
C HIS A 81 1.92 0.73 -12.76
N THR A 82 2.02 -0.35 -11.97
CA THR A 82 3.29 -0.73 -11.31
C THR A 82 4.42 -0.91 -12.32
N GLU A 83 4.24 -1.73 -13.35
CA GLU A 83 5.31 -2.01 -14.32
C GLU A 83 5.72 -0.76 -15.11
N SER A 84 4.75 -0.01 -15.63
CA SER A 84 5.05 1.21 -16.39
C SER A 84 5.77 2.25 -15.55
N SER A 85 5.35 2.42 -14.29
CA SER A 85 6.00 3.38 -13.39
C SER A 85 7.41 2.97 -12.97
N LEU A 86 7.66 1.67 -12.78
CA LEU A 86 9.01 1.16 -12.49
C LEU A 86 9.93 1.31 -13.70
N GLU A 87 9.46 0.98 -14.91
CA GLU A 87 10.25 1.16 -16.14
C GLU A 87 10.60 2.62 -16.39
N GLU A 88 9.63 3.52 -16.21
CA GLU A 88 9.84 4.97 -16.37
C GLU A 88 10.89 5.51 -15.40
N ASN A 89 10.95 4.94 -14.19
CA ASN A 89 11.80 5.36 -13.09
C ASN A 89 12.99 4.42 -12.82
N LYS A 90 13.39 3.59 -13.76
CA LYS A 90 14.45 2.59 -13.56
C LYS A 90 15.81 3.16 -13.16
N SER A 91 16.07 4.43 -13.44
CA SER A 91 17.28 5.13 -13.00
C SER A 91 17.42 5.29 -11.49
N LEU A 92 16.32 5.07 -10.72
CA LEU A 92 16.34 5.16 -9.26
C LEU A 92 16.96 3.92 -8.60
N PHE A 93 17.01 2.79 -9.32
CA PHE A 93 17.39 1.51 -8.76
C PHE A 93 18.91 1.28 -8.92
N GLY A 94 19.64 1.41 -7.82
CA GLY A 94 21.02 0.96 -7.68
C GLY A 94 21.10 -0.44 -7.10
N GLU A 95 22.31 -0.96 -6.93
CA GLU A 95 22.55 -2.33 -6.44
C GLU A 95 21.95 -2.58 -5.05
N HIS A 96 21.91 -1.57 -4.19
CA HIS A 96 21.45 -1.66 -2.80
C HIS A 96 20.12 -0.94 -2.56
N THR A 97 19.46 -0.45 -3.62
CA THR A 97 18.16 0.20 -3.47
C THR A 97 17.12 -0.78 -2.99
N LEU A 98 16.54 -0.50 -1.83
CA LEU A 98 15.38 -1.24 -1.32
C LEU A 98 14.11 -0.76 -2.01
N VAL A 99 13.20 -1.68 -2.32
CA VAL A 99 11.89 -1.32 -2.90
C VAL A 99 10.80 -1.89 -2.03
N MET A 100 9.97 -1.00 -1.46
CA MET A 100 8.82 -1.38 -0.67
C MET A 100 7.53 -1.14 -1.44
N THR A 101 6.60 -2.09 -1.38
CA THR A 101 5.23 -1.91 -1.85
C THR A 101 4.22 -2.23 -0.76
N LEU A 102 3.26 -1.33 -0.58
CA LEU A 102 2.08 -1.49 0.28
C LEU A 102 0.80 -1.42 -0.55
N GLN A 103 0.92 -1.65 -1.86
CA GLN A 103 -0.22 -1.65 -2.78
C GLN A 103 -1.18 -2.80 -2.47
N ASN A 104 -2.47 -2.56 -2.67
CA ASN A 104 -3.46 -3.62 -2.58
C ASN A 104 -3.27 -4.66 -3.70
N GLY A 105 -3.61 -5.92 -3.41
CA GLY A 105 -3.52 -7.04 -4.33
C GLY A 105 -2.21 -7.82 -4.22
N ALA A 106 -2.23 -9.04 -4.75
CA ALA A 106 -1.07 -9.93 -4.82
C ALA A 106 -0.25 -9.73 -6.11
N GLY A 107 1.00 -10.22 -6.14
CA GLY A 107 1.86 -10.26 -7.32
C GLY A 107 2.57 -8.95 -7.68
N ASN A 108 2.50 -7.90 -6.85
CA ASN A 108 3.26 -6.66 -7.08
C ASN A 108 4.77 -6.88 -6.90
N ASP A 109 5.17 -7.77 -6.01
CA ASP A 109 6.55 -8.23 -5.78
C ASP A 109 7.20 -8.80 -7.05
N ARG A 110 6.46 -9.60 -7.82
CA ARG A 110 6.95 -10.18 -9.10
C ARG A 110 7.22 -9.10 -10.16
N LYS A 111 6.41 -8.04 -10.16
CA LYS A 111 6.63 -6.90 -11.05
C LYS A 111 7.90 -6.15 -10.65
N ILE A 112 8.12 -5.96 -9.34
CA ILE A 112 9.30 -5.28 -8.78
C ILE A 112 10.57 -6.11 -9.01
N ALA A 113 10.50 -7.45 -8.92
CA ALA A 113 11.64 -8.36 -9.11
C ALA A 113 12.29 -8.29 -10.51
N LYS A 114 11.63 -7.63 -11.47
CA LYS A 114 12.23 -7.35 -12.79
C LYS A 114 13.29 -6.24 -12.75
N TYR A 115 13.32 -5.44 -11.68
CA TYR A 115 14.14 -4.22 -11.57
C TYR A 115 15.18 -4.29 -10.46
N VAL A 116 14.90 -5.04 -9.39
CA VAL A 116 15.79 -5.18 -8.24
C VAL A 116 15.89 -6.63 -7.79
N LYS A 117 16.95 -6.97 -7.07
CA LYS A 117 17.14 -8.31 -6.50
C LYS A 117 16.03 -8.61 -5.48
N THR A 118 15.63 -9.87 -5.38
CA THR A 118 14.56 -10.31 -4.46
C THR A 118 14.85 -9.95 -3.00
N GLU A 119 16.11 -9.96 -2.59
CA GLU A 119 16.58 -9.58 -1.24
C GLU A 119 16.30 -8.10 -0.91
N ASN A 120 16.15 -7.27 -1.92
CA ASN A 120 15.86 -5.84 -1.79
C ASN A 120 14.36 -5.54 -1.81
N ILE A 121 13.50 -6.55 -1.99
CA ILE A 121 12.04 -6.36 -2.08
C ILE A 121 11.40 -6.53 -0.71
N ILE A 122 10.62 -5.53 -0.32
CA ILE A 122 9.80 -5.53 0.88
C ILE A 122 8.35 -5.36 0.45
N ILE A 123 7.51 -6.28 0.87
CA ILE A 123 6.08 -6.25 0.58
C ILE A 123 5.30 -6.12 1.86
N GLY A 124 4.10 -5.58 1.76
CA GLY A 124 3.28 -5.44 2.95
C GLY A 124 1.88 -4.92 2.68
N THR A 125 1.19 -4.71 3.76
CA THR A 125 -0.14 -4.10 3.79
C THR A 125 -0.17 -2.96 4.79
N SER A 126 -1.01 -1.97 4.53
CA SER A 126 -1.32 -0.90 5.47
C SER A 126 -2.80 -0.96 5.86
N LYS A 127 -3.09 -0.79 7.14
CA LYS A 127 -4.45 -0.57 7.66
C LYS A 127 -4.76 0.92 7.85
N HIS A 128 -3.88 1.81 7.37
CA HIS A 128 -4.17 3.23 7.32
C HIS A 128 -5.14 3.55 6.17
N ASN A 129 -6.03 4.50 6.39
CA ASN A 129 -6.91 5.05 5.37
C ASN A 129 -6.59 6.53 5.15
N SER A 130 -6.49 6.93 3.90
CA SER A 130 -6.24 8.31 3.52
C SER A 130 -7.06 8.69 2.29
N VAL A 131 -7.60 9.91 2.33
CA VAL A 131 -8.40 10.50 1.24
C VAL A 131 -7.65 11.70 0.67
N ASN A 132 -7.50 11.75 -0.65
CA ASN A 132 -6.91 12.90 -1.33
C ASN A 132 -7.95 14.03 -1.42
N LEU A 133 -7.61 15.20 -0.87
CA LEU A 133 -8.44 16.40 -0.92
C LEU A 133 -7.99 17.37 -2.04
N GLY A 134 -6.92 17.03 -2.77
CA GLY A 134 -6.31 17.86 -3.80
C GLY A 134 -5.29 18.88 -3.26
N GLY A 135 -4.45 19.42 -4.15
CA GLY A 135 -3.51 20.48 -3.81
C GLY A 135 -2.50 20.13 -2.70
N GLY A 136 -2.00 18.90 -2.66
CA GLY A 136 -1.11 18.44 -1.58
C GLY A 136 -1.79 18.22 -0.23
N LYS A 137 -3.13 18.33 -0.14
CA LYS A 137 -3.89 18.07 1.08
C LYS A 137 -4.47 16.66 1.08
N ILE A 138 -4.35 15.98 2.21
CA ILE A 138 -4.95 14.67 2.45
C ILE A 138 -5.65 14.65 3.80
N ARG A 139 -6.66 13.77 3.94
CA ARG A 139 -7.26 13.42 5.22
C ARG A 139 -6.81 12.01 5.60
N HIS A 140 -6.15 11.86 6.75
CA HIS A 140 -5.85 10.59 7.38
C HIS A 140 -7.09 10.15 8.17
N SER A 141 -7.92 9.30 7.58
CA SER A 141 -9.27 8.95 8.06
C SER A 141 -9.34 7.62 8.80
N GLY A 142 -8.22 6.98 9.04
CA GLY A 142 -8.14 5.77 9.82
C GLY A 142 -6.69 5.37 10.07
N THR A 143 -6.38 5.09 11.33
CA THR A 143 -5.07 4.61 11.76
C THR A 143 -5.05 3.09 11.89
N GLY A 144 -3.89 2.48 11.68
CA GLY A 144 -3.72 1.05 11.85
C GLY A 144 -2.28 0.59 11.64
N VAL A 145 -2.07 -0.70 11.69
CA VAL A 145 -0.74 -1.29 11.57
C VAL A 145 -0.32 -1.37 10.10
N THR A 146 0.94 -1.03 9.83
CA THR A 146 1.64 -1.36 8.59
C THR A 146 2.41 -2.65 8.83
N THR A 147 1.97 -3.74 8.20
CA THR A 147 2.66 -5.03 8.31
C THR A 147 3.50 -5.24 7.06
N ILE A 148 4.79 -5.51 7.25
CA ILE A 148 5.75 -5.77 6.18
C ILE A 148 6.36 -7.16 6.31
N GLY A 149 6.90 -7.66 5.22
CA GLY A 149 7.59 -8.93 5.15
C GLY A 149 8.35 -9.09 3.83
N SER A 150 8.83 -10.29 3.61
CA SER A 150 9.59 -10.68 2.41
C SER A 150 9.18 -12.09 1.97
N ASN A 151 9.45 -12.43 0.71
CA ASN A 151 9.34 -13.81 0.21
C ASN A 151 10.57 -14.66 0.56
N LEU A 152 11.56 -14.10 1.24
CA LEU A 152 12.72 -14.82 1.73
C LEU A 152 12.51 -15.20 3.20
N GLU A 153 13.01 -16.36 3.61
CA GLU A 153 12.96 -16.80 5.01
C GLU A 153 13.67 -15.82 5.94
N GLU A 154 14.80 -15.26 5.50
CA GLU A 154 15.53 -14.23 6.24
C GLU A 154 15.76 -13.00 5.34
N ASN A 155 15.33 -11.85 5.80
CA ASN A 155 15.63 -10.56 5.17
C ASN A 155 15.98 -9.52 6.24
N THR A 156 17.27 -9.27 6.39
CA THR A 156 17.81 -8.34 7.40
C THR A 156 17.33 -6.89 7.22
N ASN A 157 16.85 -6.53 6.02
CA ASN A 157 16.34 -5.18 5.73
C ASN A 157 14.99 -4.91 6.42
N LEU A 158 14.22 -5.95 6.76
CA LEU A 158 12.88 -5.79 7.37
C LEU A 158 12.94 -5.01 8.69
N THR A 159 13.89 -5.32 9.56
CA THR A 159 14.07 -4.60 10.83
C THR A 159 14.40 -3.13 10.61
N THR A 160 15.26 -2.84 9.64
CA THR A 160 15.62 -1.46 9.27
C THR A 160 14.39 -0.67 8.82
N ILE A 161 13.57 -1.25 7.95
CA ILE A 161 12.36 -0.59 7.44
C ILE A 161 11.25 -0.50 8.49
N ALA A 162 11.08 -1.52 9.33
CA ALA A 162 10.12 -1.46 10.44
C ALA A 162 10.47 -0.33 11.43
N ASN A 163 11.76 -0.18 11.77
CA ASN A 163 12.24 0.92 12.61
C ASN A 163 12.03 2.28 11.94
N LEU A 164 12.33 2.40 10.64
CA LEU A 164 12.10 3.61 9.86
C LEU A 164 10.63 4.05 9.91
N LEU A 165 9.70 3.11 9.71
CA LEU A 165 8.26 3.36 9.78
C LEU A 165 7.83 3.77 11.20
N THR A 166 8.31 3.06 12.22
CA THR A 166 8.01 3.37 13.63
C THR A 166 8.51 4.75 14.02
N GLU A 167 9.72 5.12 13.61
CA GLU A 167 10.28 6.45 13.86
C GLU A 167 9.54 7.58 13.11
N ALA A 168 8.92 7.27 11.98
CA ALA A 168 8.05 8.21 11.27
C ALA A 168 6.68 8.38 11.96
N GLY A 169 6.31 7.48 12.87
CA GLY A 169 5.05 7.50 13.62
C GLY A 169 4.02 6.47 13.16
N PHE A 170 4.40 5.54 12.28
CA PHE A 170 3.54 4.43 11.92
C PHE A 170 3.71 3.26 12.90
N GLN A 171 2.62 2.69 13.37
CA GLN A 171 2.69 1.40 14.02
C GLN A 171 3.07 0.35 12.96
N SER A 172 4.21 -0.33 13.15
CA SER A 172 4.72 -1.31 12.19
C SER A 172 4.90 -2.68 12.82
N ALA A 173 4.72 -3.73 12.02
CA ALA A 173 4.96 -5.13 12.40
C ALA A 173 5.66 -5.87 11.25
N ILE A 174 6.47 -6.85 11.60
CA ILE A 174 7.10 -7.79 10.66
C ILE A 174 6.30 -9.09 10.70
N SER A 175 6.05 -9.67 9.53
CA SER A 175 5.37 -10.95 9.39
C SER A 175 6.29 -11.97 8.74
N ASP A 176 6.32 -13.17 9.27
CA ASP A 176 7.02 -14.32 8.70
C ASP A 176 6.26 -14.92 7.50
N ASN A 177 4.98 -14.59 7.35
CA ASN A 177 4.16 -15.02 6.22
C ASN A 177 3.32 -13.85 5.69
N ILE A 178 3.98 -12.92 5.04
CA ILE A 178 3.33 -11.70 4.52
C ILE A 178 2.36 -11.99 3.38
N GLN A 179 2.61 -13.03 2.56
CA GLN A 179 1.71 -13.41 1.48
C GLN A 179 0.34 -13.80 2.02
N ARG A 180 0.31 -14.52 3.15
CA ARG A 180 -0.95 -14.88 3.80
C ARG A 180 -1.75 -13.65 4.25
N ILE A 181 -1.07 -12.62 4.77
CA ILE A 181 -1.72 -11.35 5.17
C ILE A 181 -2.24 -10.58 3.95
N ILE A 182 -1.47 -10.55 2.86
CA ILE A 182 -1.89 -9.91 1.61
C ILE A 182 -3.14 -10.60 1.04
N TRP A 183 -3.14 -11.93 0.98
CA TRP A 183 -4.27 -12.71 0.50
C TRP A 183 -5.51 -12.56 1.40
N SER A 184 -5.34 -12.60 2.74
CA SER A 184 -6.45 -12.37 3.68
C SER A 184 -7.15 -11.03 3.43
N LYS A 185 -6.39 -9.96 3.22
CA LYS A 185 -6.94 -8.66 2.85
C LYS A 185 -7.59 -8.66 1.47
N LEU A 186 -7.02 -9.41 0.52
CA LEU A 186 -7.55 -9.50 -0.83
C LEU A 186 -8.90 -10.22 -0.87
N PHE A 187 -9.10 -11.28 -0.09
CA PHE A 187 -10.40 -11.97 0.00
C PHE A 187 -11.53 -11.01 0.41
N VAL A 188 -11.30 -10.17 1.40
CA VAL A 188 -12.27 -9.14 1.82
C VAL A 188 -12.52 -8.14 0.69
N ASN A 189 -11.46 -7.63 0.07
CA ASN A 189 -11.60 -6.63 -1.00
C ASN A 189 -12.37 -7.15 -2.20
N LEU A 190 -12.13 -8.38 -2.64
CA LEU A 190 -12.76 -8.94 -3.83
C LEU A 190 -14.22 -9.36 -3.60
N SER A 191 -14.54 -9.92 -2.43
CA SER A 191 -15.87 -10.43 -2.14
C SER A 191 -16.82 -9.34 -1.62
N ILE A 192 -16.39 -8.52 -0.67
CA ILE A 192 -17.23 -7.50 -0.03
C ILE A 192 -17.19 -6.18 -0.80
N ASN A 193 -15.97 -5.59 -0.94
CA ASN A 193 -15.84 -4.22 -1.43
C ASN A 193 -16.31 -4.09 -2.89
N THR A 194 -16.08 -5.11 -3.71
CA THR A 194 -16.56 -5.12 -5.10
C THR A 194 -18.08 -5.11 -5.16
N PHE A 195 -18.74 -5.97 -4.38
CA PHE A 195 -20.21 -6.06 -4.37
C PHE A 195 -20.84 -4.77 -3.84
N THR A 196 -20.38 -4.31 -2.66
CA THR A 196 -20.95 -3.10 -2.02
C THR A 196 -20.72 -1.83 -2.84
N ALA A 197 -19.59 -1.74 -3.57
CA ALA A 197 -19.35 -0.64 -4.49
C ALA A 197 -20.33 -0.62 -5.67
N ILE A 198 -20.67 -1.79 -6.23
CA ILE A 198 -21.60 -1.91 -7.37
C ILE A 198 -23.04 -1.64 -6.90
N THR A 199 -23.43 -2.21 -5.77
CA THR A 199 -24.81 -2.14 -5.26
C THR A 199 -25.08 -0.89 -4.42
N GLN A 200 -24.03 -0.14 -4.04
CA GLN A 200 -24.10 1.02 -3.13
C GLN A 200 -24.75 0.65 -1.79
N SER A 201 -24.50 -0.58 -1.33
CA SER A 201 -25.02 -1.12 -0.07
C SER A 201 -23.98 -1.02 1.05
N PRO A 202 -24.40 -0.96 2.33
CA PRO A 202 -23.52 -1.10 3.47
C PRO A 202 -22.93 -2.53 3.54
N ILE A 203 -21.83 -2.70 4.27
CA ILE A 203 -21.15 -4.00 4.39
C ILE A 203 -22.05 -5.04 5.05
N ALA A 204 -22.80 -4.67 6.09
CA ALA A 204 -23.72 -5.57 6.79
C ALA A 204 -24.77 -6.23 5.86
N TYR A 205 -25.13 -5.56 4.75
CA TYR A 205 -26.04 -6.12 3.75
C TYR A 205 -25.56 -7.46 3.17
N MET A 206 -24.25 -7.71 3.18
CA MET A 206 -23.67 -8.96 2.68
C MET A 206 -24.19 -10.19 3.43
N ILE A 207 -24.34 -10.09 4.76
CA ILE A 207 -24.83 -11.18 5.61
C ILE A 207 -26.34 -11.10 5.88
N GLU A 208 -26.96 -9.95 5.70
CA GLU A 208 -28.41 -9.77 5.83
C GLU A 208 -29.17 -10.30 4.62
N ASN A 209 -28.51 -10.42 3.45
CA ASN A 209 -29.13 -10.86 2.20
C ASN A 209 -28.47 -12.14 1.67
N GLN A 210 -29.24 -13.24 1.65
CA GLN A 210 -28.75 -14.54 1.22
C GLN A 210 -28.12 -14.53 -0.18
N HIS A 211 -28.69 -13.80 -1.15
CA HIS A 211 -28.13 -13.74 -2.50
C HIS A 211 -26.81 -12.97 -2.57
N ALA A 212 -26.64 -11.96 -1.71
CA ALA A 212 -25.37 -11.25 -1.59
C ALA A 212 -24.29 -12.17 -1.00
N TRP A 213 -24.67 -12.96 0.01
CA TRP A 213 -23.76 -13.94 0.61
C TRP A 213 -23.40 -15.07 -0.36
N ASP A 214 -24.38 -15.65 -1.08
CA ASP A 214 -24.14 -16.65 -2.12
C ASP A 214 -23.17 -16.16 -3.20
N PHE A 215 -23.20 -14.85 -3.51
CA PHE A 215 -22.24 -14.24 -4.41
C PHE A 215 -20.84 -14.22 -3.80
N ALA A 216 -20.72 -13.77 -2.54
CA ALA A 216 -19.45 -13.74 -1.81
C ALA A 216 -18.81 -15.14 -1.72
N GLU A 217 -19.59 -16.17 -1.42
CA GLU A 217 -19.15 -17.57 -1.35
C GLU A 217 -18.52 -18.05 -2.67
N LYS A 218 -19.13 -17.72 -3.80
CA LYS A 218 -18.59 -18.08 -5.13
C LYS A 218 -17.28 -17.36 -5.42
N MET A 219 -17.21 -16.06 -5.12
CA MET A 219 -15.99 -15.28 -5.27
C MET A 219 -14.86 -15.81 -4.40
N ILE A 220 -15.16 -16.18 -3.15
CA ILE A 220 -14.19 -16.75 -2.20
C ILE A 220 -13.69 -18.10 -2.71
N CYS A 221 -14.59 -18.95 -3.21
CA CYS A 221 -14.22 -20.26 -3.75
C CYS A 221 -13.22 -20.15 -4.89
N GLU A 222 -13.47 -19.24 -5.85
CA GLU A 222 -12.52 -18.99 -6.94
C GLU A 222 -11.19 -18.44 -6.41
N ALA A 223 -11.25 -17.48 -5.50
CA ALA A 223 -10.07 -16.80 -4.97
C ALA A 223 -9.18 -17.73 -4.12
N VAL A 224 -9.75 -18.67 -3.37
CA VAL A 224 -8.99 -19.70 -2.63
C VAL A 224 -8.20 -20.58 -3.61
N ASN A 225 -8.82 -21.01 -4.71
CA ASN A 225 -8.10 -21.78 -5.72
C ASN A 225 -6.95 -20.99 -6.38
N VAL A 226 -7.13 -19.69 -6.57
CA VAL A 226 -6.06 -18.82 -7.11
C VAL A 226 -4.95 -18.62 -6.08
N ALA A 227 -5.28 -18.43 -4.80
CA ALA A 227 -4.30 -18.32 -3.72
C ALA A 227 -3.46 -19.60 -3.58
N GLU A 228 -4.10 -20.76 -3.68
CA GLU A 228 -3.44 -22.07 -3.69
C GLU A 228 -2.44 -22.19 -4.86
N ALA A 229 -2.88 -21.83 -6.07
CA ALA A 229 -2.03 -21.81 -7.26
C ALA A 229 -0.89 -20.78 -7.16
N ASP A 230 -1.06 -19.73 -6.36
CA ASP A 230 -0.05 -18.71 -6.05
C ASP A 230 0.91 -19.14 -4.92
N GLY A 231 0.72 -20.32 -4.35
CA GLY A 231 1.54 -20.88 -3.28
C GLY A 231 1.15 -20.46 -1.87
N THR A 232 -0.03 -19.86 -1.69
CA THR A 232 -0.54 -19.46 -0.38
C THR A 232 -1.77 -20.26 -0.01
N HIS A 233 -1.63 -21.16 0.97
CA HIS A 233 -2.67 -22.11 1.34
C HIS A 233 -3.69 -21.54 2.31
N PHE A 234 -4.98 -21.70 1.96
CA PHE A 234 -6.12 -21.41 2.79
C PHE A 234 -7.18 -22.51 2.65
N SER A 235 -7.85 -22.86 3.74
CA SER A 235 -9.09 -23.60 3.61
C SER A 235 -10.25 -22.69 3.23
N TYR A 236 -11.19 -23.20 2.44
CA TYR A 236 -12.39 -22.43 2.04
C TYR A 236 -13.18 -21.94 3.26
N MET A 237 -13.39 -22.81 4.25
CA MET A 237 -14.14 -22.48 5.46
C MET A 237 -13.44 -21.39 6.29
N GLU A 238 -12.12 -21.46 6.43
CA GLU A 238 -11.35 -20.42 7.11
C GLU A 238 -11.54 -19.04 6.50
N VAL A 239 -11.52 -18.95 5.17
CA VAL A 239 -11.71 -17.66 4.46
C VAL A 239 -13.14 -17.19 4.59
N LEU A 240 -14.12 -18.11 4.51
CA LEU A 240 -15.53 -17.80 4.65
C LEU A 240 -15.82 -17.19 6.03
N ASP A 241 -15.33 -17.85 7.09
CA ASP A 241 -15.49 -17.39 8.47
C ASP A 241 -14.83 -16.02 8.68
N MET A 242 -13.61 -15.83 8.15
CA MET A 242 -12.89 -14.56 8.21
C MET A 242 -13.68 -13.42 7.54
N VAL A 243 -14.22 -13.66 6.35
CA VAL A 243 -14.99 -12.65 5.60
C VAL A 243 -16.32 -12.37 6.30
N HIS A 244 -16.97 -13.38 6.85
CA HIS A 244 -18.21 -13.22 7.62
C HIS A 244 -18.03 -12.32 8.84
N HIS A 245 -16.97 -12.55 9.63
CA HIS A 245 -16.66 -11.71 10.80
C HIS A 245 -16.43 -10.23 10.42
N VAL A 246 -15.79 -9.97 9.28
CA VAL A 246 -15.63 -8.58 8.80
C VAL A 246 -16.98 -7.92 8.51
N CYS A 247 -17.98 -8.69 8.08
CA CYS A 247 -19.32 -8.16 7.85
C CYS A 247 -20.11 -7.93 9.16
N GLU A 248 -19.84 -8.76 10.20
CA GLU A 248 -20.47 -8.60 11.52
C GLU A 248 -19.94 -7.37 12.28
N ASP A 249 -18.65 -7.06 12.12
CA ASP A 249 -17.96 -5.96 12.81
C ASP A 249 -18.16 -4.58 12.15
N ALA A 250 -18.88 -4.50 11.03
CA ALA A 250 -19.07 -3.30 10.22
C ALA A 250 -20.45 -2.66 10.44
#